data_c2730a75cc4a974623ac836226f00faa
#
_entry.id   c2730a75cc4a974623ac836226f00faa
#
_cell.length_a   1.000
_cell.length_b   1.000
_cell.length_c   1.000
_cell.angle_alpha   90.00
_cell.angle_beta   90.00
_cell.angle_gamma   90.00
#
_symmetry.space_group_name_H-M   'P 1'
#
loop_
_entity.id
_entity.type
_entity.pdbx_description
1 polymer ?
#
loop_
_entity_poly.entity_id
_entity_poly.type
_entity_poly.pdbx_seq_one_letter_code
_entity_poly.pdbx_strand_id
1 'polypeptide(L)'
;MIGKPIQYQPISQAEADDICRKHDFLMSGKMGGARANFSYKVLKGLDLSGRNLADADFSGAIMEGARLAGTNLTRAVLFAADLRRANLSGAVLHRADMRGAVLRGADLTGADLSQTDLREGAIAQVDREKGLAVITHEQRPGEASEATFARANLSRTKMSGAIAQSSDFTDAV
;
A
#
# COMPACT_ATOMS: atom_id res chain seq x y z
N MET A 1 0.03 0.45 30.46
CA MET A 1 -0.02 1.71 29.65
C MET A 1 -0.77 1.41 28.38
N ILE A 2 -1.86 2.14 28.14
CA ILE A 2 -2.66 2.00 26.95
C ILE A 2 -1.84 2.55 25.82
N GLY A 3 -1.63 1.77 24.76
CA GLY A 3 -1.11 2.31 23.53
C GLY A 3 -1.95 3.51 23.11
N LYS A 4 -1.34 4.66 22.87
CA LYS A 4 -2.06 5.81 22.30
C LYS A 4 -2.79 5.35 21.03
N PRO A 5 -4.03 5.79 20.80
CA PRO A 5 -4.69 5.48 19.54
C PRO A 5 -3.79 5.91 18.38
N ILE A 6 -3.77 5.10 17.33
CA ILE A 6 -3.00 5.42 16.12
C ILE A 6 -3.47 6.80 15.65
N GLN A 7 -2.56 7.77 15.64
CA GLN A 7 -2.84 9.11 15.12
C GLN A 7 -2.36 9.15 13.68
N TYR A 8 -3.30 9.27 12.76
CA TYR A 8 -3.00 9.54 11.36
C TYR A 8 -2.50 10.96 11.19
N GLN A 9 -1.36 11.12 10.54
CA GLN A 9 -0.74 12.42 10.33
C GLN A 9 -0.91 12.86 8.87
N PRO A 10 -1.70 13.89 8.58
CA PRO A 10 -1.73 14.50 7.25
C PRO A 10 -0.36 15.07 6.89
N ILE A 11 0.05 14.89 5.64
CA ILE A 11 1.25 15.50 5.09
C ILE A 11 0.94 16.23 3.80
N SER A 12 1.69 17.28 3.54
CA SER A 12 1.63 18.03 2.28
C SER A 12 2.41 17.32 1.17
N GLN A 13 2.18 17.74 -0.09
CA GLN A 13 2.99 17.27 -1.22
C GLN A 13 4.48 17.57 -1.01
N ALA A 14 4.82 18.74 -0.50
CA ALA A 14 6.21 19.11 -0.25
C ALA A 14 6.90 18.19 0.77
N GLU A 15 6.19 17.79 1.84
CA GLU A 15 6.70 16.82 2.81
C GLU A 15 6.87 15.43 2.18
N ALA A 16 5.91 15.00 1.35
CA ALA A 16 6.02 13.74 0.62
C ALA A 16 7.21 13.75 -0.33
N ASP A 17 7.43 14.86 -1.05
CA ASP A 17 8.57 15.04 -1.96
C ASP A 17 9.92 15.00 -1.21
N ASP A 18 10.00 15.59 -0.01
CA ASP A 18 11.21 15.52 0.82
C ASP A 18 11.51 14.08 1.27
N ILE A 19 10.49 13.34 1.68
CA ILE A 19 10.62 11.91 2.03
C ILE A 19 11.12 11.11 0.81
N CYS A 20 10.53 11.32 -0.36
CA CYS A 20 10.96 10.66 -1.60
C CYS A 20 12.41 11.02 -1.96
N ARG A 21 12.77 12.29 -1.89
CA ARG A 21 14.13 12.76 -2.19
C ARG A 21 15.18 12.11 -1.26
N LYS A 22 14.89 11.98 0.02
CA LYS A 22 15.76 11.26 0.97
C LYS A 22 15.85 9.78 0.64
N HIS A 23 14.77 9.18 0.18
CA HIS A 23 14.77 7.80 -0.28
C HIS A 23 15.64 7.62 -1.53
N ASP A 24 15.52 8.52 -2.50
CA ASP A 24 16.39 8.53 -3.69
C ASP A 24 17.87 8.66 -3.32
N PHE A 25 18.20 9.46 -2.31
CA PHE A 25 19.58 9.54 -1.80
C PHE A 25 20.06 8.21 -1.22
N LEU A 26 19.22 7.52 -0.43
CA LEU A 26 19.53 6.19 0.07
C LEU A 26 19.77 5.20 -1.08
N MET A 27 18.87 5.16 -2.05
CA MET A 27 18.95 4.22 -3.18
C MET A 27 20.15 4.49 -4.09
N SER A 28 20.65 5.72 -4.12
CA SER A 28 21.86 6.12 -4.89
C SER A 28 23.15 6.17 -4.05
N GLY A 29 23.11 5.73 -2.78
CA GLY A 29 24.28 5.75 -1.89
C GLY A 29 24.75 7.13 -1.47
N LYS A 30 23.91 8.17 -1.60
CA LYS A 30 24.25 9.54 -1.20
C LYS A 30 24.06 9.74 0.31
N MET A 31 24.92 10.59 0.89
CA MET A 31 24.81 10.95 2.31
C MET A 31 23.47 11.64 2.62
N GLY A 32 22.93 11.40 3.82
CA GLY A 32 21.65 11.96 4.25
C GLY A 32 20.43 11.23 3.66
N GLY A 33 20.65 10.10 2.99
CA GLY A 33 19.56 9.23 2.52
C GLY A 33 18.86 8.54 3.67
N ALA A 34 17.54 8.35 3.53
CA ALA A 34 16.70 7.62 4.46
C ALA A 34 15.62 6.85 3.72
N ARG A 35 15.29 5.65 4.19
CA ARG A 35 14.17 4.87 3.66
C ARG A 35 12.86 5.66 3.81
N ALA A 36 12.07 5.74 2.73
CA ALA A 36 10.78 6.40 2.78
C ALA A 36 9.86 5.71 3.79
N ASN A 37 9.37 6.50 4.75
CA ASN A 37 8.42 6.06 5.75
C ASN A 37 7.16 6.93 5.70
N PHE A 38 6.09 6.34 5.18
CA PHE A 38 4.75 6.91 5.09
C PHE A 38 3.75 6.20 6.02
N SER A 39 4.24 5.36 6.95
CA SER A 39 3.37 4.59 7.83
C SER A 39 2.44 5.52 8.62
N TYR A 40 1.14 5.18 8.61
CA TYR A 40 0.06 5.95 9.25
C TYR A 40 -0.05 7.42 8.83
N LYS A 41 0.50 7.79 7.69
CA LYS A 41 0.34 9.13 7.12
C LYS A 41 -0.90 9.21 6.22
N VAL A 42 -1.46 10.41 6.11
CA VAL A 42 -2.55 10.71 5.18
C VAL A 42 -1.97 11.38 3.94
N LEU A 43 -2.04 10.66 2.80
CA LEU A 43 -1.53 11.08 1.50
C LEU A 43 -2.66 11.18 0.46
N LYS A 44 -3.87 11.54 0.89
CA LYS A 44 -5.03 11.61 -0.01
C LYS A 44 -4.76 12.53 -1.18
N GLY A 45 -4.91 11.99 -2.39
CA GLY A 45 -4.75 12.72 -3.65
C GLY A 45 -3.34 13.19 -3.97
N LEU A 46 -2.34 12.88 -3.14
CA LEU A 46 -0.95 13.27 -3.40
C LEU A 46 -0.37 12.54 -4.62
N ASP A 47 0.62 13.16 -5.25
CA ASP A 47 1.30 12.65 -6.43
C ASP A 47 2.65 12.02 -6.08
N LEU A 48 2.72 10.72 -6.25
CA LEU A 48 3.94 9.92 -6.11
C LEU A 48 4.28 9.20 -7.42
N SER A 49 3.67 9.61 -8.55
CA SER A 49 3.83 8.95 -9.84
C SER A 49 5.29 8.88 -10.28
N GLY A 50 5.70 7.76 -10.86
CA GLY A 50 7.03 7.53 -11.40
C GLY A 50 8.18 7.51 -10.38
N ARG A 51 7.88 7.61 -9.08
CA ARG A 51 8.92 7.60 -8.04
C ARG A 51 9.51 6.19 -7.85
N ASN A 52 10.76 6.14 -7.44
CA ASN A 52 11.34 4.89 -6.93
C ASN A 52 11.11 4.80 -5.41
N LEU A 53 10.14 3.97 -5.02
CA LEU A 53 9.74 3.74 -3.62
C LEU A 53 9.88 2.24 -3.27
N ALA A 54 10.86 1.58 -3.88
CA ALA A 54 11.19 0.21 -3.54
C ALA A 54 11.57 0.11 -2.05
N ASP A 55 11.07 -0.93 -1.38
CA ASP A 55 11.26 -1.14 0.06
C ASP A 55 10.65 -0.05 0.98
N ALA A 56 9.90 0.92 0.46
CA ALA A 56 9.25 1.95 1.28
C ALA A 56 8.19 1.36 2.22
N ASP A 57 7.91 2.06 3.31
CA ASP A 57 6.91 1.67 4.30
C ASP A 57 5.67 2.57 4.21
N PHE A 58 4.55 1.99 3.82
CA PHE A 58 3.21 2.59 3.75
C PHE A 58 2.21 1.89 4.69
N SER A 59 2.69 1.19 5.72
CA SER A 59 1.82 0.45 6.63
C SER A 59 0.72 1.35 7.20
N GLY A 60 -0.54 0.96 7.00
CA GLY A 60 -1.71 1.72 7.47
C GLY A 60 -1.85 3.13 6.88
N ALA A 61 -1.11 3.49 5.84
CA ALA A 61 -1.23 4.80 5.19
C ALA A 61 -2.60 5.00 4.55
N ILE A 62 -3.13 6.22 4.57
CA ILE A 62 -4.37 6.59 3.88
C ILE A 62 -4.01 7.28 2.57
N MET A 63 -4.13 6.55 1.46
CA MET A 63 -3.74 6.96 0.11
C MET A 63 -4.95 7.03 -0.84
N GLU A 64 -6.14 7.28 -0.30
CA GLU A 64 -7.35 7.40 -1.12
C GLU A 64 -7.16 8.43 -2.23
N GLY A 65 -7.37 8.01 -3.48
CA GLY A 65 -7.23 8.86 -4.67
C GLY A 65 -5.79 9.31 -4.96
N ALA A 66 -4.78 8.76 -4.29
CA ALA A 66 -3.38 9.10 -4.57
C ALA A 66 -2.98 8.66 -5.98
N ARG A 67 -2.06 9.40 -6.59
CA ARG A 67 -1.48 9.09 -7.90
C ARG A 67 -0.15 8.35 -7.71
N LEU A 68 -0.11 7.11 -8.16
CA LEU A 68 1.02 6.18 -8.05
C LEU A 68 1.33 5.53 -9.40
N ALA A 69 0.88 6.16 -10.51
CA ALA A 69 1.09 5.63 -11.84
C ALA A 69 2.58 5.45 -12.14
N GLY A 70 2.99 4.27 -12.60
CA GLY A 70 4.38 3.95 -12.93
C GLY A 70 5.35 3.98 -11.75
N THR A 71 4.88 4.04 -10.51
CA THR A 71 5.73 4.04 -9.31
C THR A 71 6.36 2.66 -9.10
N ASN A 72 7.64 2.62 -8.78
CA ASN A 72 8.28 1.39 -8.34
C ASN A 72 8.04 1.16 -6.83
N LEU A 73 7.19 0.21 -6.50
CA LEU A 73 6.84 -0.24 -5.15
C LEU A 73 7.35 -1.66 -4.86
N THR A 74 8.40 -2.09 -5.57
CA THR A 74 8.99 -3.43 -5.35
C THR A 74 9.32 -3.63 -3.89
N ARG A 75 8.81 -4.71 -3.27
CA ARG A 75 8.98 -5.05 -1.86
C ARG A 75 8.51 -3.98 -0.87
N ALA A 76 7.72 -2.99 -1.31
CA ALA A 76 7.13 -2.02 -0.40
C ALA A 76 6.16 -2.70 0.57
N VAL A 77 6.04 -2.15 1.78
CA VAL A 77 5.07 -2.60 2.78
C VAL A 77 3.84 -1.70 2.69
N LEU A 78 2.76 -2.24 2.17
CA LEU A 78 1.45 -1.59 2.03
C LEU A 78 0.40 -2.27 2.95
N PHE A 79 0.89 -2.90 4.03
CA PHE A 79 0.04 -3.62 4.97
C PHE A 79 -1.07 -2.71 5.52
N ALA A 80 -2.33 -3.14 5.38
CA ALA A 80 -3.51 -2.40 5.81
C ALA A 80 -3.62 -0.97 5.24
N ALA A 81 -2.95 -0.65 4.14
CA ALA A 81 -3.04 0.65 3.49
C ALA A 81 -4.42 0.85 2.83
N ASP A 82 -4.92 2.07 2.86
CA ASP A 82 -6.14 2.48 2.18
C ASP A 82 -5.80 3.10 0.81
N LEU A 83 -5.94 2.31 -0.24
CA LEU A 83 -5.67 2.68 -1.63
C LEU A 83 -6.96 2.87 -2.44
N ARG A 84 -8.08 3.13 -1.78
CA ARG A 84 -9.34 3.33 -2.49
C ARG A 84 -9.22 4.41 -3.56
N ARG A 85 -9.67 4.08 -4.79
CA ARG A 85 -9.64 5.00 -5.93
C ARG A 85 -8.24 5.53 -6.29
N ALA A 86 -7.17 4.93 -5.78
CA ALA A 86 -5.81 5.29 -6.15
C ALA A 86 -5.51 4.86 -7.60
N ASN A 87 -4.68 5.63 -8.28
CA ASN A 87 -4.17 5.27 -9.59
C ASN A 87 -2.79 4.62 -9.46
N LEU A 88 -2.75 3.30 -9.65
CA LEU A 88 -1.55 2.46 -9.64
C LEU A 88 -1.24 1.93 -11.05
N SER A 89 -1.77 2.55 -12.11
CA SER A 89 -1.58 2.06 -13.47
C SER A 89 -0.09 1.97 -13.83
N GLY A 90 0.32 0.83 -14.35
CA GLY A 90 1.72 0.53 -14.68
C GLY A 90 2.69 0.53 -13.49
N ALA A 91 2.21 0.57 -12.25
CA ALA A 91 3.07 0.48 -11.07
C ALA A 91 3.73 -0.90 -10.96
N VAL A 92 4.93 -0.95 -10.37
CA VAL A 92 5.65 -2.20 -10.10
C VAL A 92 5.51 -2.55 -8.62
N LEU A 93 4.66 -3.53 -8.30
CA LEU A 93 4.35 -4.00 -6.95
C LEU A 93 4.98 -5.37 -6.67
N HIS A 94 6.00 -5.77 -7.47
CA HIS A 94 6.63 -7.06 -7.33
C HIS A 94 7.05 -7.34 -5.88
N ARG A 95 6.56 -8.45 -5.29
CA ARG A 95 6.79 -8.86 -3.90
C ARG A 95 6.34 -7.85 -2.84
N ALA A 96 5.46 -6.92 -3.14
CA ALA A 96 4.92 -6.01 -2.14
C ALA A 96 4.06 -6.78 -1.12
N ASP A 97 4.06 -6.33 0.12
CA ASP A 97 3.15 -6.80 1.17
C ASP A 97 1.92 -5.91 1.21
N MET A 98 0.82 -6.37 0.63
CA MET A 98 -0.46 -5.65 0.57
C MET A 98 -1.54 -6.34 1.42
N ARG A 99 -1.15 -7.16 2.39
CA ARG A 99 -2.11 -7.86 3.24
C ARG A 99 -3.03 -6.87 3.96
N GLY A 100 -4.33 -7.11 3.86
CA GLY A 100 -5.36 -6.24 4.43
C GLY A 100 -5.47 -4.86 3.78
N ALA A 101 -4.81 -4.62 2.65
CA ALA A 101 -4.96 -3.37 1.89
C ALA A 101 -6.35 -3.26 1.27
N VAL A 102 -6.87 -2.03 1.18
CA VAL A 102 -8.16 -1.71 0.57
C VAL A 102 -7.93 -1.05 -0.78
N LEU A 103 -8.28 -1.75 -1.87
CA LEU A 103 -8.08 -1.33 -3.27
C LEU A 103 -9.40 -0.95 -3.96
N ARG A 104 -10.48 -0.77 -3.23
CA ARG A 104 -11.80 -0.54 -3.82
C ARG A 104 -11.79 0.60 -4.83
N GLY A 105 -12.14 0.30 -6.08
CA GLY A 105 -12.15 1.26 -7.17
C GLY A 105 -10.75 1.75 -7.60
N ALA A 106 -9.67 1.09 -7.18
CA ALA A 106 -8.32 1.42 -7.62
C ALA A 106 -8.07 1.00 -9.06
N ASP A 107 -7.25 1.74 -9.77
CA ASP A 107 -6.78 1.41 -11.11
C ASP A 107 -5.38 0.79 -11.05
N LEU A 108 -5.28 -0.51 -11.34
CA LEU A 108 -4.03 -1.27 -11.44
C LEU A 108 -3.78 -1.74 -12.89
N THR A 109 -4.33 -1.03 -13.87
CA THR A 109 -4.17 -1.37 -15.28
C THR A 109 -2.70 -1.50 -15.65
N GLY A 110 -2.29 -2.67 -16.15
CA GLY A 110 -0.91 -2.95 -16.55
C GLY A 110 0.11 -2.97 -15.41
N ALA A 111 -0.33 -2.99 -14.15
CA ALA A 111 0.60 -3.08 -13.02
C ALA A 111 1.24 -4.46 -12.90
N ASP A 112 2.45 -4.52 -12.36
CA ASP A 112 3.12 -5.78 -12.02
C ASP A 112 2.92 -6.11 -10.54
N LEU A 113 1.97 -7.01 -10.24
CA LEU A 113 1.71 -7.54 -8.90
C LEU A 113 2.34 -8.92 -8.70
N SER A 114 3.29 -9.32 -9.52
CA SER A 114 3.87 -10.65 -9.42
C SER A 114 4.46 -10.90 -8.02
N GLN A 115 4.13 -12.06 -7.44
CA GLN A 115 4.53 -12.46 -6.08
C GLN A 115 4.04 -11.54 -4.95
N THR A 116 3.10 -10.63 -5.21
CA THR A 116 2.48 -9.77 -4.19
C THR A 116 1.62 -10.59 -3.24
N ASP A 117 1.51 -10.17 -1.99
CA ASP A 117 0.64 -10.78 -0.99
C ASP A 117 -0.57 -9.87 -0.72
N LEU A 118 -1.76 -10.25 -1.20
CA LEU A 118 -3.05 -9.55 -1.04
C LEU A 118 -3.99 -10.26 -0.05
N ARG A 119 -3.50 -11.21 0.72
CA ARG A 119 -4.33 -11.95 1.69
C ARG A 119 -4.83 -11.03 2.80
N GLU A 120 -5.69 -11.58 3.66
CA GLU A 120 -6.11 -10.88 4.88
C GLU A 120 -4.93 -10.43 5.73
N GLY A 121 -5.05 -9.24 6.32
CA GLY A 121 -4.12 -8.70 7.29
C GLY A 121 -4.77 -8.64 8.67
N ALA A 122 -4.05 -9.05 9.71
CA ALA A 122 -4.47 -8.87 11.09
C ALA A 122 -3.65 -7.74 11.72
N ILE A 123 -4.32 -6.74 12.28
CA ILE A 123 -3.66 -5.70 13.08
C ILE A 123 -3.77 -6.11 14.54
N ALA A 124 -2.64 -6.31 15.22
CA ALA A 124 -2.64 -6.50 16.66
C ALA A 124 -2.77 -5.14 17.35
N GLN A 125 -3.79 -4.99 18.20
CA GLN A 125 -3.87 -3.88 19.14
C GLN A 125 -3.64 -4.39 20.55
N VAL A 126 -3.12 -3.55 21.43
CA VAL A 126 -2.97 -3.87 22.85
C VAL A 126 -4.28 -3.52 23.55
N ASP A 127 -5.04 -4.54 23.96
CA ASP A 127 -6.20 -4.37 24.83
C ASP A 127 -5.74 -4.06 26.26
N ARG A 128 -6.43 -3.15 26.92
CA ARG A 128 -6.08 -2.69 28.28
C ARG A 128 -6.23 -3.74 29.36
N GLU A 129 -7.19 -4.64 29.19
CA GLU A 129 -7.56 -5.60 30.24
C GLU A 129 -6.99 -6.99 29.99
N LYS A 130 -6.69 -7.34 28.74
CA LYS A 130 -6.34 -8.70 28.31
C LYS A 130 -4.90 -8.83 27.79
N GLY A 131 -4.11 -7.75 27.83
CA GLY A 131 -2.75 -7.76 27.29
C GLY A 131 -2.73 -7.69 25.76
N LEU A 132 -1.83 -8.39 25.10
CA LEU A 132 -1.78 -8.45 23.65
C LEU A 132 -3.00 -9.21 23.12
N ALA A 133 -4.10 -8.52 22.90
CA ALA A 133 -5.20 -9.07 22.15
C ALA A 133 -4.87 -8.86 20.68
N VAL A 134 -4.78 -9.93 19.93
CA VAL A 134 -5.06 -9.86 18.51
C VAL A 134 -6.51 -9.36 18.47
N ILE A 135 -6.69 -8.05 18.28
CA ILE A 135 -7.99 -7.62 17.86
C ILE A 135 -8.12 -8.28 16.49
N THR A 136 -8.93 -9.31 16.46
CA THR A 136 -9.70 -9.57 15.28
C THR A 136 -10.50 -8.29 15.02
N HIS A 137 -9.83 -7.22 14.58
CA HIS A 137 -10.48 -6.38 13.62
C HIS A 137 -11.03 -7.38 12.63
N GLU A 138 -12.32 -7.31 12.40
CA GLU A 138 -12.94 -7.98 11.28
C GLU A 138 -11.82 -8.24 10.29
N GLN A 139 -11.45 -9.51 10.16
CA GLN A 139 -10.40 -9.91 9.25
C GLN A 139 -10.68 -9.09 8.01
N ARG A 140 -9.88 -8.06 7.75
CA ARG A 140 -10.11 -7.27 6.56
C ARG A 140 -9.53 -8.10 5.44
N PRO A 141 -10.40 -8.84 4.71
CA PRO A 141 -9.95 -9.45 3.48
C PRO A 141 -9.35 -8.34 2.63
N GLY A 142 -8.31 -8.62 1.88
CA GLY A 142 -7.85 -7.69 0.86
C GLY A 142 -9.08 -7.26 0.05
N GLU A 143 -9.48 -6.00 0.13
CA GLU A 143 -10.70 -5.50 -0.49
C GLU A 143 -10.34 -4.87 -1.84
N ALA A 144 -10.62 -5.59 -2.91
CA ALA A 144 -10.31 -5.17 -4.27
C ALA A 144 -11.56 -4.99 -5.15
N SER A 145 -12.75 -4.90 -4.54
CA SER A 145 -13.99 -4.72 -5.29
C SER A 145 -13.97 -3.46 -6.17
N GLU A 146 -14.55 -3.56 -7.35
CA GLU A 146 -14.58 -2.48 -8.35
C GLU A 146 -13.18 -2.01 -8.81
N ALA A 147 -12.11 -2.74 -8.48
CA ALA A 147 -10.76 -2.42 -8.94
C ALA A 147 -10.52 -2.91 -10.36
N THR A 148 -9.64 -2.23 -11.08
CA THR A 148 -9.24 -2.62 -12.44
C THR A 148 -7.86 -3.25 -12.42
N PHE A 149 -7.76 -4.51 -12.81
CA PHE A 149 -6.51 -5.27 -12.99
C PHE A 149 -6.27 -5.59 -14.48
N ALA A 150 -6.91 -4.86 -15.38
CA ALA A 150 -6.78 -5.13 -16.82
C ALA A 150 -5.29 -5.12 -17.23
N ARG A 151 -4.85 -6.18 -17.90
CA ARG A 151 -3.47 -6.40 -18.34
C ARG A 151 -2.43 -6.41 -17.20
N ALA A 152 -2.86 -6.55 -15.96
CA ALA A 152 -1.94 -6.67 -14.83
C ALA A 152 -1.25 -8.04 -14.82
N ASN A 153 0.00 -8.06 -14.35
CA ASN A 153 0.70 -9.31 -14.09
C ASN A 153 0.43 -9.77 -12.65
N LEU A 154 -0.38 -10.81 -12.48
CA LEU A 154 -0.74 -11.42 -11.21
C LEU A 154 0.00 -12.74 -10.95
N SER A 155 1.07 -13.02 -11.69
CA SER A 155 1.82 -14.27 -11.58
C SER A 155 2.30 -14.52 -10.16
N ARG A 156 1.88 -15.64 -9.55
CA ARG A 156 2.19 -16.04 -8.16
C ARG A 156 1.71 -15.06 -7.10
N THR A 157 0.76 -14.17 -7.43
CA THR A 157 0.10 -13.30 -6.44
C THR A 157 -0.74 -14.16 -5.48
N LYS A 158 -0.65 -13.88 -4.19
CA LYS A 158 -1.45 -14.55 -3.16
C LYS A 158 -2.70 -13.74 -2.89
N MET A 159 -3.86 -14.27 -3.24
CA MET A 159 -5.17 -13.57 -3.09
C MET A 159 -6.17 -14.39 -2.26
N SER A 160 -5.73 -15.42 -1.55
CA SER A 160 -6.65 -16.23 -0.73
C SER A 160 -7.37 -15.35 0.29
N GLY A 161 -8.71 -15.43 0.32
CA GLY A 161 -9.55 -14.60 1.18
C GLY A 161 -9.74 -13.16 0.73
N ALA A 162 -9.11 -12.72 -0.39
CA ALA A 162 -9.38 -11.38 -0.94
C ALA A 162 -10.78 -11.31 -1.57
N ILE A 163 -11.46 -10.18 -1.39
CA ILE A 163 -12.75 -9.87 -2.03
C ILE A 163 -12.47 -9.03 -3.27
N ALA A 164 -12.95 -9.48 -4.44
CA ALA A 164 -12.73 -8.81 -5.73
C ALA A 164 -14.04 -8.75 -6.55
N GLN A 165 -15.15 -8.37 -5.91
CA GLN A 165 -16.44 -8.28 -6.58
C GLN A 165 -16.44 -7.17 -7.63
N SER A 166 -17.02 -7.46 -8.80
CA SER A 166 -17.12 -6.49 -9.92
C SER A 166 -15.77 -5.92 -10.37
N SER A 167 -14.67 -6.63 -10.16
CA SER A 167 -13.34 -6.22 -10.62
C SER A 167 -13.09 -6.67 -12.05
N ASP A 168 -12.32 -5.87 -12.79
CA ASP A 168 -11.93 -6.15 -14.17
C ASP A 168 -10.54 -6.82 -14.21
N PHE A 169 -10.49 -8.08 -14.68
CA PHE A 169 -9.26 -8.84 -14.89
C PHE A 169 -8.99 -9.10 -16.37
N THR A 170 -9.53 -8.28 -17.27
CA THR A 170 -9.34 -8.45 -18.71
C THR A 170 -7.87 -8.51 -19.06
N ASP A 171 -7.44 -9.56 -19.78
CA ASP A 171 -6.07 -9.81 -20.20
C ASP A 171 -5.03 -9.86 -19.05
N ALA A 172 -5.46 -10.04 -17.80
CA ALA A 172 -4.53 -10.24 -16.68
C ALA A 172 -3.87 -11.63 -16.77
N VAL A 173 -2.60 -11.75 -16.31
CA VAL A 173 -1.78 -12.97 -16.38
C VAL A 173 -1.47 -13.52 -14.98
#